data_fc9b802eb8aa1f05b51ba1c88a6c6671
#
_entry.id   fc9b802eb8aa1f05b51ba1c88a6c6671
#
_cell.length_a   1.000
_cell.length_b   1.000
_cell.length_c   1.000
_cell.angle_alpha   90.00
_cell.angle_beta   90.00
_cell.angle_gamma   90.00
#
_symmetry.space_group_name_H-M   'P 1'
#
loop_
_entity.id
_entity.type
_entity.pdbx_description
1 polymer ?
#
loop_
_entity_poly.entity_id
_entity_poly.type
_entity_poly.pdbx_seq_one_letter_code
_entity_poly.pdbx_strand_id
1 'polypeptide(L)'
;MKIETKCVQGGYVPGNGEPRQLPIYQSTTFKYDTSEDMGKLFDLEASGYFYTRLQNPTNDQVAKKICELEGGTAAMLTSSGQAANFYAVFNIANCGDHVVACSAIYGGTYNLFSVTMRKMGIDFTFVSPDCTKQELDAAFKPNTKAVFGETIANPALTVLDIELFADAAHRHGVPLIVDNTFATPVNCRPFEWGADIVTHSTTKYMDGHGSGVGGCIVDSGKFDWTKYADKYPGLCTPDDSYHGIIYTEKFGTGGAFITKATSQLMRDFGSIQSPQNAFLLNLGLESLHVRMQRHCENGQKVAEYLSGNDKVLSVSYCGLPGDKYHHLAEKYLPNGSCGVVSFRIKGGRAAAEKLMKNLKVASIETHVADARTCCLHPASATHRQMNDEELVAAGVYPDLIRYSCGIENADDLIADLQQAFDKI
;
A
#
# COMPACT_ATOMS: atom_id res chain seq x y z
N MET A 1 -17.30 -11.13 11.70
CA MET A 1 -17.48 -11.66 10.30
C MET A 1 -16.15 -12.10 9.75
N LYS A 2 -16.11 -13.15 8.91
CA LYS A 2 -14.91 -13.55 8.16
C LYS A 2 -14.63 -12.54 7.02
N ILE A 3 -13.40 -12.57 6.50
CA ILE A 3 -12.93 -11.56 5.54
C ILE A 3 -13.75 -11.52 4.25
N GLU A 4 -14.18 -12.68 3.76
CA GLU A 4 -15.00 -12.81 2.56
C GLU A 4 -16.35 -12.08 2.72
N THR A 5 -16.97 -12.23 3.89
CA THR A 5 -18.21 -11.52 4.22
C THR A 5 -17.96 -10.01 4.39
N LYS A 6 -16.83 -9.63 4.99
CA LYS A 6 -16.46 -8.19 5.12
C LYS A 6 -16.23 -7.54 3.77
N CYS A 7 -15.61 -8.23 2.80
CA CYS A 7 -15.45 -7.72 1.43
C CYS A 7 -16.80 -7.30 0.83
N VAL A 8 -17.84 -8.09 1.04
CA VAL A 8 -19.17 -7.86 0.45
C VAL A 8 -20.03 -6.93 1.30
N GLN A 9 -20.03 -7.11 2.63
CA GLN A 9 -21.00 -6.47 3.54
C GLN A 9 -20.41 -5.36 4.41
N GLY A 10 -19.09 -5.18 4.42
CA GLY A 10 -18.43 -4.16 5.26
C GLY A 10 -18.66 -2.73 4.77
N GLY A 11 -18.46 -1.77 5.65
CA GLY A 11 -18.59 -0.34 5.36
C GLY A 11 -20.01 0.16 5.36
N TYR A 12 -20.63 0.26 4.18
CA TYR A 12 -21.99 0.76 4.02
C TYR A 12 -23.07 -0.25 4.48
N VAL A 13 -23.91 0.20 5.39
CA VAL A 13 -25.06 -0.58 5.88
C VAL A 13 -26.33 0.25 5.60
N PRO A 14 -27.15 -0.16 4.61
CA PRO A 14 -28.37 0.57 4.27
C PRO A 14 -29.42 0.45 5.38
N GLY A 15 -30.11 1.56 5.65
CA GLY A 15 -31.30 1.59 6.51
C GLY A 15 -32.57 1.10 5.77
N ASN A 16 -33.70 1.15 6.48
CA ASN A 16 -34.97 0.74 5.89
C ASN A 16 -35.40 1.69 4.76
N GLY A 17 -35.56 1.15 3.55
CA GLY A 17 -35.92 1.93 2.36
C GLY A 17 -34.75 2.68 1.70
N GLU A 18 -33.54 2.53 2.19
CA GLU A 18 -32.34 3.11 1.57
C GLU A 18 -31.81 2.22 0.42
N PRO A 19 -31.04 2.82 -0.52
CA PRO A 19 -30.41 2.06 -1.60
C PRO A 19 -29.53 0.94 -1.05
N ARG A 20 -29.65 -0.26 -1.63
CA ARG A 20 -28.77 -1.37 -1.30
C ARG A 20 -27.30 -1.07 -1.64
N GLN A 21 -27.06 -0.42 -2.77
CA GLN A 21 -25.74 -0.05 -3.22
C GLN A 21 -25.33 1.29 -2.62
N LEU A 22 -24.06 1.43 -2.29
CA LEU A 22 -23.46 2.67 -1.77
C LEU A 22 -23.82 3.87 -2.68
N PRO A 23 -24.50 4.91 -2.17
CA PRO A 23 -24.80 6.10 -2.97
C PRO A 23 -23.51 6.91 -3.28
N ILE A 24 -23.50 7.53 -4.47
CA ILE A 24 -22.42 8.48 -4.85
C ILE A 24 -22.89 9.89 -4.48
N TYR A 25 -22.23 10.50 -3.49
CA TYR A 25 -22.45 11.88 -3.10
C TYR A 25 -21.56 12.82 -3.92
N GLN A 26 -22.00 13.15 -5.13
CA GLN A 26 -21.31 14.02 -6.07
C GLN A 26 -21.63 15.49 -5.75
N SER A 27 -21.12 15.97 -4.62
CA SER A 27 -21.31 17.36 -4.17
C SER A 27 -20.00 17.93 -3.62
N THR A 28 -19.74 19.20 -3.86
CA THR A 28 -18.58 19.91 -3.28
C THR A 28 -18.84 20.33 -1.83
N THR A 29 -20.09 20.71 -1.53
CA THR A 29 -20.50 21.30 -0.24
C THR A 29 -21.83 20.71 0.22
N PHE A 30 -22.13 20.91 1.49
CA PHE A 30 -23.36 20.45 2.13
C PHE A 30 -24.07 21.63 2.78
N LYS A 31 -25.43 21.63 2.76
CA LYS A 31 -26.26 22.70 3.31
C LYS A 31 -26.49 22.50 4.80
N TYR A 32 -26.41 23.59 5.55
CA TYR A 32 -26.80 23.68 6.95
C TYR A 32 -27.86 24.76 7.12
N ASP A 33 -28.70 24.62 8.15
CA ASP A 33 -29.74 25.59 8.41
C ASP A 33 -29.21 26.81 9.18
N THR A 34 -28.16 26.64 9.98
CA THR A 34 -27.53 27.73 10.73
C THR A 34 -26.00 27.76 10.54
N SER A 35 -25.41 28.96 10.65
CA SER A 35 -23.95 29.12 10.67
C SER A 35 -23.31 28.47 11.89
N GLU A 36 -24.03 28.41 13.02
CA GLU A 36 -23.56 27.79 14.24
C GLU A 36 -23.39 26.26 14.08
N ASP A 37 -24.38 25.60 13.49
CA ASP A 37 -24.30 24.16 13.26
C ASP A 37 -23.13 23.81 12.32
N MET A 38 -22.88 24.62 11.31
CA MET A 38 -21.73 24.45 10.44
C MET A 38 -20.43 24.79 11.18
N GLY A 39 -20.40 25.81 12.04
CA GLY A 39 -19.22 26.18 12.82
C GLY A 39 -18.71 25.06 13.72
N LYS A 40 -19.62 24.30 14.38
CA LYS A 40 -19.26 23.14 15.20
C LYS A 40 -18.48 22.05 14.45
N LEU A 41 -18.66 21.94 13.13
CA LEU A 41 -17.88 21.00 12.31
C LEU A 41 -16.45 21.51 12.10
N PHE A 42 -16.27 22.83 11.91
CA PHE A 42 -14.95 23.43 11.80
C PHE A 42 -14.18 23.37 13.13
N ASP A 43 -14.89 23.41 14.26
CA ASP A 43 -14.30 23.31 15.60
C ASP A 43 -14.12 21.82 16.04
N LEU A 44 -14.44 20.87 15.13
CA LEU A 44 -14.42 19.43 15.40
C LEU A 44 -15.30 19.04 16.63
N GLU A 45 -16.33 19.82 16.94
CA GLU A 45 -17.28 19.57 18.04
C GLU A 45 -18.46 18.71 17.61
N ALA A 46 -18.75 18.67 16.32
CA ALA A 46 -19.79 17.82 15.71
C ALA A 46 -19.24 16.96 14.58
N SER A 47 -19.89 15.84 14.34
CA SER A 47 -19.61 14.98 13.16
C SER A 47 -20.53 15.38 12.01
N GLY A 48 -20.01 15.42 10.78
CA GLY A 48 -20.77 15.73 9.59
C GLY A 48 -19.88 16.09 8.40
N TYR A 49 -20.54 16.48 7.30
CA TYR A 49 -19.86 16.80 6.05
C TYR A 49 -20.16 18.26 5.69
N PHE A 50 -19.14 19.04 5.40
CA PHE A 50 -19.32 20.43 4.96
C PHE A 50 -18.61 20.72 3.62
N TYR A 51 -17.52 20.02 3.35
CA TYR A 51 -16.75 20.18 2.14
C TYR A 51 -16.05 18.89 1.74
N THR A 52 -16.30 18.42 0.51
CA THR A 52 -15.82 17.11 0.01
C THR A 52 -14.29 16.97 0.00
N ARG A 53 -13.52 18.05 -0.10
CA ARG A 53 -12.06 17.98 0.00
C ARG A 53 -11.58 17.37 1.33
N LEU A 54 -12.29 17.56 2.42
CA LEU A 54 -11.95 16.98 3.71
C LEU A 54 -12.58 15.59 3.86
N GLN A 55 -13.89 15.51 3.68
CA GLN A 55 -14.66 14.28 3.87
C GLN A 55 -15.86 14.24 2.92
N ASN A 56 -16.24 13.01 2.53
CA ASN A 56 -17.41 12.76 1.71
C ASN A 56 -18.09 11.45 2.15
N PRO A 57 -19.43 11.38 2.23
CA PRO A 57 -20.13 10.18 2.70
C PRO A 57 -19.76 8.91 1.95
N THR A 58 -19.58 8.97 0.62
CA THR A 58 -19.18 7.82 -0.19
C THR A 58 -17.77 7.35 0.19
N ASN A 59 -16.83 8.28 0.28
CA ASN A 59 -15.42 7.98 0.60
C ASN A 59 -15.29 7.36 2.00
N ASP A 60 -16.02 7.89 2.97
CA ASP A 60 -15.93 7.42 4.36
C ASP A 60 -16.48 5.99 4.52
N GLN A 61 -17.55 5.63 3.78
CA GLN A 61 -18.04 4.24 3.80
C GLN A 61 -17.03 3.25 3.19
N VAL A 62 -16.31 3.66 2.15
CA VAL A 62 -15.28 2.82 1.53
C VAL A 62 -14.03 2.74 2.42
N ALA A 63 -13.61 3.85 3.02
CA ALA A 63 -12.54 3.86 4.02
C ALA A 63 -12.87 2.94 5.20
N LYS A 64 -14.13 3.00 5.70
CA LYS A 64 -14.62 2.12 6.76
C LYS A 64 -14.55 0.64 6.36
N LYS A 65 -14.93 0.28 5.12
CA LYS A 65 -14.79 -1.09 4.61
C LYS A 65 -13.35 -1.57 4.65
N ILE A 66 -12.40 -0.76 4.15
CA ILE A 66 -10.98 -1.12 4.17
C ILE A 66 -10.46 -1.22 5.62
N CYS A 67 -10.88 -0.32 6.50
CA CYS A 67 -10.59 -0.36 7.93
C CYS A 67 -11.04 -1.69 8.56
N GLU A 68 -12.28 -2.12 8.28
CA GLU A 68 -12.81 -3.39 8.78
C GLU A 68 -12.06 -4.61 8.21
N LEU A 69 -11.62 -4.55 6.95
CA LEU A 69 -10.82 -5.61 6.31
C LEU A 69 -9.46 -5.75 6.96
N GLU A 70 -8.75 -4.66 7.20
CA GLU A 70 -7.45 -4.66 7.89
C GLU A 70 -7.57 -4.94 9.39
N GLY A 71 -8.74 -4.69 10.00
CA GLY A 71 -8.94 -4.80 11.44
C GLY A 71 -8.43 -3.59 12.22
N GLY A 72 -8.44 -2.41 11.58
CA GLY A 72 -8.10 -1.13 12.19
C GLY A 72 -9.25 -0.47 12.95
N THR A 73 -9.00 0.71 13.48
CA THR A 73 -9.97 1.55 14.21
C THR A 73 -10.44 2.76 13.43
N ALA A 74 -9.56 3.31 12.58
CA ALA A 74 -9.86 4.48 11.75
C ALA A 74 -9.14 4.38 10.39
N ALA A 75 -9.73 4.97 9.35
CA ALA A 75 -9.13 5.00 8.02
C ALA A 75 -9.55 6.24 7.23
N MET A 76 -8.76 6.59 6.20
CA MET A 76 -9.09 7.63 5.24
C MET A 76 -8.64 7.23 3.84
N LEU A 77 -9.42 7.62 2.81
CA LEU A 77 -9.00 7.50 1.42
C LEU A 77 -8.12 8.69 0.99
N THR A 78 -7.22 8.43 0.07
CA THR A 78 -6.38 9.44 -0.59
C THR A 78 -6.43 9.29 -2.10
N SER A 79 -5.96 10.30 -2.84
CA SER A 79 -5.97 10.30 -4.31
C SER A 79 -5.02 9.28 -4.95
N SER A 80 -4.07 8.74 -4.18
CA SER A 80 -3.11 7.74 -4.65
C SER A 80 -2.40 7.05 -3.48
N GLY A 81 -1.78 5.90 -3.71
CA GLY A 81 -0.91 5.25 -2.73
C GLY A 81 0.27 6.11 -2.32
N GLN A 82 0.84 6.92 -3.23
CA GLN A 82 1.91 7.86 -2.89
C GLN A 82 1.43 8.97 -1.94
N ALA A 83 0.21 9.46 -2.09
CA ALA A 83 -0.37 10.39 -1.14
C ALA A 83 -0.60 9.73 0.23
N ALA A 84 -1.01 8.45 0.24
CA ALA A 84 -1.13 7.68 1.48
C ALA A 84 0.21 7.54 2.20
N ASN A 85 1.27 7.12 1.50
CA ASN A 85 2.61 6.98 2.08
C ASN A 85 3.18 8.33 2.55
N PHE A 86 2.98 9.40 1.76
CA PHE A 86 3.37 10.75 2.15
C PHE A 86 2.65 11.21 3.42
N TYR A 87 1.33 11.10 3.46
CA TYR A 87 0.54 11.54 4.62
C TYR A 87 0.84 10.71 5.86
N ALA A 88 1.01 9.39 5.72
CA ALA A 88 1.30 8.52 6.86
C ALA A 88 2.60 8.93 7.58
N VAL A 89 3.62 9.33 6.83
CA VAL A 89 4.89 9.79 7.39
C VAL A 89 4.81 11.26 7.82
N PHE A 90 4.31 12.15 6.94
CA PHE A 90 4.31 13.60 7.18
C PHE A 90 3.37 14.01 8.32
N ASN A 91 2.39 13.19 8.67
CA ASN A 91 1.48 13.42 9.79
C ASN A 91 2.19 13.44 11.16
N ILE A 92 3.32 12.74 11.27
CA ILE A 92 4.07 12.54 12.53
C ILE A 92 5.55 12.92 12.47
N ALA A 93 6.05 13.26 11.28
CA ALA A 93 7.44 13.72 11.08
C ALA A 93 7.46 15.13 10.53
N ASN A 94 8.30 15.99 11.13
CA ASN A 94 8.49 17.39 10.77
C ASN A 94 9.91 17.62 10.21
N CYS A 95 10.18 18.86 9.78
CA CYS A 95 11.54 19.27 9.42
C CYS A 95 12.50 19.03 10.58
N GLY A 96 13.61 18.36 10.30
CA GLY A 96 14.60 17.93 11.28
C GLY A 96 14.38 16.54 11.86
N ASP A 97 13.29 15.86 11.51
CA ASP A 97 13.00 14.50 11.94
C ASP A 97 13.61 13.43 11.01
N HIS A 98 13.60 12.20 11.48
CA HIS A 98 14.20 11.05 10.82
C HIS A 98 13.23 9.87 10.75
N VAL A 99 13.35 9.05 9.69
CA VAL A 99 12.57 7.80 9.50
C VAL A 99 13.52 6.69 9.08
N VAL A 100 13.34 5.49 9.64
CA VAL A 100 14.00 4.27 9.17
C VAL A 100 13.08 3.61 8.13
N ALA A 101 13.59 3.25 6.97
CA ALA A 101 12.82 2.58 5.93
C ALA A 101 13.53 1.32 5.43
N CYS A 102 12.77 0.26 5.16
CA CYS A 102 13.29 -0.86 4.40
C CYS A 102 13.70 -0.38 3.00
N SER A 103 14.86 -0.83 2.49
CA SER A 103 15.31 -0.47 1.13
C SER A 103 14.54 -1.20 0.03
N ALA A 104 13.96 -2.36 0.37
CA ALA A 104 13.10 -3.10 -0.54
C ALA A 104 11.65 -2.58 -0.42
N ILE A 105 11.38 -1.49 -1.12
CA ILE A 105 10.06 -0.85 -1.25
C ILE A 105 9.84 -0.40 -2.70
N TYR A 106 8.63 -0.06 -3.06
CA TYR A 106 8.31 0.49 -4.37
C TYR A 106 9.21 1.68 -4.75
N GLY A 107 9.77 1.66 -5.96
CA GLY A 107 10.74 2.68 -6.41
C GLY A 107 10.22 4.12 -6.33
N GLY A 108 8.91 4.34 -6.53
CA GLY A 108 8.30 5.65 -6.34
C GLY A 108 8.33 6.11 -4.88
N THR A 109 8.09 5.20 -3.93
CA THR A 109 8.17 5.47 -2.49
C THR A 109 9.62 5.69 -2.05
N TYR A 110 10.55 4.89 -2.58
CA TYR A 110 11.98 5.11 -2.36
C TYR A 110 12.41 6.52 -2.79
N ASN A 111 12.00 6.96 -3.98
CA ASN A 111 12.28 8.31 -4.48
C ASN A 111 11.57 9.40 -3.65
N LEU A 112 10.32 9.17 -3.24
CA LEU A 112 9.59 10.07 -2.34
C LEU A 112 10.40 10.35 -1.08
N PHE A 113 10.93 9.31 -0.45
CA PHE A 113 11.67 9.39 0.80
C PHE A 113 13.11 9.92 0.61
N SER A 114 13.85 9.34 -0.34
CA SER A 114 15.27 9.68 -0.53
C SER A 114 15.51 11.05 -1.16
N VAL A 115 14.52 11.62 -1.89
CA VAL A 115 14.68 12.88 -2.63
C VAL A 115 13.64 13.92 -2.20
N THR A 116 12.36 13.59 -2.33
CA THR A 116 11.30 14.63 -2.20
C THR A 116 11.12 15.07 -0.75
N MET A 117 10.98 14.15 0.19
CA MET A 117 10.77 14.49 1.61
C MET A 117 12.06 15.04 2.26
N ARG A 118 13.24 14.70 1.75
CA ARG A 118 14.49 15.35 2.18
C ARG A 118 14.49 16.86 1.88
N LYS A 119 13.85 17.31 0.81
CA LYS A 119 13.66 18.76 0.55
C LYS A 119 12.76 19.43 1.59
N MET A 120 11.95 18.65 2.31
CA MET A 120 11.12 19.11 3.43
C MET A 120 11.85 18.99 4.77
N GLY A 121 13.12 18.59 4.75
CA GLY A 121 13.95 18.46 5.95
C GLY A 121 13.75 17.17 6.73
N ILE A 122 13.10 16.15 6.17
CA ILE A 122 12.94 14.83 6.79
C ILE A 122 14.01 13.89 6.24
N ASP A 123 14.86 13.36 7.11
CA ASP A 123 15.91 12.44 6.76
C ASP A 123 15.47 10.97 6.82
N PHE A 124 16.08 10.14 5.99
CA PHE A 124 15.79 8.70 5.92
C PHE A 124 17.07 7.87 6.02
N THR A 125 17.04 6.80 6.80
CA THR A 125 18.03 5.72 6.77
C THR A 125 17.36 4.48 6.19
N PHE A 126 17.93 3.97 5.08
CA PHE A 126 17.46 2.74 4.45
C PHE A 126 18.24 1.55 4.99
N VAL A 127 17.51 0.49 5.38
CA VAL A 127 18.08 -0.77 5.86
C VAL A 127 17.72 -1.91 4.90
N SER A 128 18.60 -2.90 4.81
CA SER A 128 18.32 -4.10 4.02
C SER A 128 17.11 -4.84 4.58
N PRO A 129 16.25 -5.48 3.73
CA PRO A 129 15.23 -6.42 4.21
C PRO A 129 15.83 -7.60 5.00
N ASP A 130 17.09 -7.92 4.73
CA ASP A 130 17.85 -9.00 5.36
C ASP A 130 18.73 -8.51 6.54
N CYS A 131 18.49 -7.29 7.03
CA CYS A 131 19.26 -6.75 8.13
C CYS A 131 19.08 -7.58 9.40
N THR A 132 20.16 -7.72 10.15
CA THR A 132 20.10 -8.26 11.49
C THR A 132 19.42 -7.29 12.44
N LYS A 133 18.97 -7.80 13.59
CA LYS A 133 18.41 -6.95 14.66
C LYS A 133 19.35 -5.81 15.06
N GLN A 134 20.67 -6.08 15.15
CA GLN A 134 21.67 -5.09 15.51
C GLN A 134 21.83 -4.01 14.44
N GLU A 135 21.83 -4.38 13.16
CA GLU A 135 21.88 -3.43 12.05
C GLU A 135 20.63 -2.55 12.00
N LEU A 136 19.45 -3.15 12.24
CA LEU A 136 18.20 -2.42 12.30
C LEU A 136 18.19 -1.44 13.48
N ASP A 137 18.57 -1.89 14.70
CA ASP A 137 18.66 -1.02 15.87
C ASP A 137 19.66 0.13 15.69
N ALA A 138 20.78 -0.11 14.99
CA ALA A 138 21.80 0.91 14.70
C ALA A 138 21.33 2.00 13.71
N ALA A 139 20.27 1.77 12.97
CA ALA A 139 19.69 2.74 12.04
C ALA A 139 18.87 3.84 12.73
N PHE A 140 18.47 3.64 13.98
CA PHE A 140 17.66 4.60 14.72
C PHE A 140 18.50 5.77 15.24
N LYS A 141 17.91 6.95 15.22
CA LYS A 141 18.45 8.21 15.76
C LYS A 141 17.52 8.75 16.85
N PRO A 142 17.99 9.66 17.72
CA PRO A 142 17.11 10.26 18.75
C PRO A 142 15.84 10.91 18.20
N ASN A 143 15.92 11.47 16.98
CA ASN A 143 14.84 12.13 16.26
C ASN A 143 14.07 11.19 15.31
N THR A 144 14.24 9.87 15.39
CA THR A 144 13.46 8.93 14.60
C THR A 144 11.98 8.94 15.01
N LYS A 145 11.09 9.04 14.04
CA LYS A 145 9.61 9.16 14.23
C LYS A 145 8.83 7.95 13.74
N ALA A 146 9.36 7.17 12.82
CA ALA A 146 8.68 6.00 12.28
C ALA A 146 9.66 4.99 11.69
N VAL A 147 9.17 3.77 11.53
CA VAL A 147 9.75 2.75 10.65
C VAL A 147 8.77 2.52 9.50
N PHE A 148 9.28 2.35 8.28
CA PHE A 148 8.46 2.08 7.10
C PHE A 148 8.95 0.83 6.37
N GLY A 149 8.00 -0.03 5.95
CA GLY A 149 8.27 -1.20 5.11
C GLY A 149 7.11 -1.51 4.17
N GLU A 150 7.29 -2.48 3.29
CA GLU A 150 6.29 -2.98 2.36
C GLU A 150 6.16 -4.49 2.54
N THR A 151 4.95 -5.01 2.72
CA THR A 151 4.70 -6.45 2.99
C THR A 151 5.33 -7.35 1.95
N ILE A 152 5.10 -7.05 0.66
CA ILE A 152 5.73 -7.70 -0.50
C ILE A 152 6.24 -6.61 -1.43
N ALA A 153 7.54 -6.47 -1.55
CA ALA A 153 8.18 -5.40 -2.30
C ALA A 153 8.05 -5.55 -3.83
N ASN A 154 7.91 -4.44 -4.52
CA ASN A 154 7.85 -4.38 -5.99
C ASN A 154 9.12 -3.71 -6.56
N PRO A 155 9.89 -4.33 -7.48
CA PRO A 155 9.61 -5.59 -8.20
C PRO A 155 10.30 -6.82 -7.60
N ALA A 156 11.06 -6.68 -6.52
CA ALA A 156 11.94 -7.72 -5.99
C ALA A 156 11.19 -8.91 -5.35
N LEU A 157 9.93 -8.73 -4.98
CA LEU A 157 9.06 -9.69 -4.28
C LEU A 157 9.64 -10.20 -2.94
N THR A 158 10.45 -9.36 -2.33
CA THR A 158 10.97 -9.53 -0.98
C THR A 158 9.82 -9.45 0.02
N VAL A 159 9.76 -10.35 0.97
CA VAL A 159 8.78 -10.31 2.07
C VAL A 159 9.42 -9.67 3.29
N LEU A 160 8.76 -8.67 3.87
CA LEU A 160 9.20 -8.01 5.10
C LEU A 160 9.03 -8.96 6.31
N ASP A 161 10.03 -9.08 7.15
CA ASP A 161 9.85 -9.65 8.49
C ASP A 161 9.16 -8.63 9.39
N ILE A 162 7.82 -8.63 9.36
CA ILE A 162 6.99 -7.61 10.01
C ILE A 162 7.27 -7.55 11.52
N GLU A 163 7.39 -8.70 12.19
CA GLU A 163 7.64 -8.75 13.65
C GLU A 163 9.03 -8.19 13.99
N LEU A 164 10.06 -8.50 13.21
CA LEU A 164 11.41 -7.95 13.43
C LEU A 164 11.39 -6.41 13.39
N PHE A 165 10.71 -5.85 12.38
CA PHE A 165 10.62 -4.40 12.21
C PHE A 165 9.71 -3.75 13.26
N ALA A 166 8.59 -4.40 13.62
CA ALA A 166 7.68 -3.94 14.67
C ALA A 166 8.36 -3.92 16.05
N ASP A 167 9.03 -5.00 16.40
CA ASP A 167 9.77 -5.09 17.65
C ASP A 167 10.86 -4.01 17.78
N ALA A 168 11.59 -3.74 16.69
CA ALA A 168 12.58 -2.67 16.67
C ALA A 168 11.91 -1.30 16.81
N ALA A 169 10.86 -1.02 16.04
CA ALA A 169 10.11 0.22 16.12
C ALA A 169 9.61 0.49 17.55
N HIS A 170 8.96 -0.48 18.16
CA HIS A 170 8.39 -0.35 19.50
C HIS A 170 9.44 -0.21 20.59
N ARG A 171 10.60 -0.90 20.50
CA ARG A 171 11.71 -0.69 21.43
C ARG A 171 12.23 0.75 21.40
N HIS A 172 12.21 1.38 20.25
CA HIS A 172 12.60 2.77 20.06
C HIS A 172 11.45 3.77 20.24
N GLY A 173 10.25 3.32 20.61
CA GLY A 173 9.08 4.14 20.88
C GLY A 173 8.58 4.89 19.63
N VAL A 174 8.57 4.22 18.49
CA VAL A 174 8.04 4.72 17.22
C VAL A 174 7.11 3.70 16.56
N PRO A 175 6.13 4.11 15.75
CA PRO A 175 5.24 3.20 15.05
C PRO A 175 5.93 2.54 13.84
N LEU A 176 5.46 1.33 13.48
CA LEU A 176 5.72 0.69 12.21
C LEU A 176 4.59 1.02 11.23
N ILE A 177 4.94 1.58 10.08
CA ILE A 177 4.07 1.83 8.93
C ILE A 177 4.36 0.78 7.86
N VAL A 178 3.33 0.06 7.40
CA VAL A 178 3.48 -1.00 6.38
C VAL A 178 2.61 -0.70 5.18
N ASP A 179 3.22 -0.61 4.00
CA ASP A 179 2.48 -0.63 2.73
C ASP A 179 2.07 -2.07 2.41
N ASN A 180 0.75 -2.34 2.49
CA ASN A 180 0.19 -3.69 2.31
C ASN A 180 -0.49 -3.89 0.94
N THR A 181 -0.05 -3.13 -0.06
CA THR A 181 -0.67 -3.08 -1.39
C THR A 181 -0.72 -4.44 -2.09
N PHE A 182 0.37 -5.21 -2.09
CA PHE A 182 0.43 -6.47 -2.85
C PHE A 182 -0.20 -7.65 -2.12
N ALA A 183 -0.06 -7.72 -0.81
CA ALA A 183 -0.70 -8.79 -0.03
C ALA A 183 -2.20 -8.56 0.09
N THR A 184 -2.66 -7.33 0.22
CA THR A 184 -4.03 -6.93 0.59
C THR A 184 -4.43 -7.53 1.95
N PRO A 185 -5.49 -7.06 2.61
CA PRO A 185 -5.96 -7.64 3.87
C PRO A 185 -6.47 -9.08 3.73
N VAL A 186 -6.63 -9.59 2.49
CA VAL A 186 -7.03 -10.99 2.24
C VAL A 186 -5.88 -11.95 2.53
N ASN A 187 -4.66 -11.61 2.15
CA ASN A 187 -3.50 -12.47 2.32
C ASN A 187 -2.67 -12.13 3.57
N CYS A 188 -2.63 -10.85 3.97
CA CYS A 188 -1.92 -10.41 5.17
C CYS A 188 -2.66 -9.26 5.85
N ARG A 189 -2.73 -9.30 7.17
CA ARG A 189 -3.16 -8.18 8.00
C ARG A 189 -2.01 -7.78 8.92
N PRO A 190 -1.18 -6.79 8.54
CA PRO A 190 0.03 -6.44 9.28
C PRO A 190 -0.20 -6.08 10.75
N PHE A 191 -1.41 -5.61 11.12
CA PHE A 191 -1.78 -5.34 12.51
C PHE A 191 -1.78 -6.57 13.43
N GLU A 192 -1.88 -7.77 12.87
CA GLU A 192 -1.77 -9.02 13.63
C GLU A 192 -0.31 -9.34 13.99
N TRP A 193 0.64 -8.70 13.30
CA TRP A 193 2.08 -8.90 13.43
C TRP A 193 2.83 -7.68 13.99
N GLY A 194 2.09 -6.71 14.55
CA GLY A 194 2.67 -5.58 15.25
C GLY A 194 2.82 -4.28 14.45
N ALA A 195 2.34 -4.21 13.21
CA ALA A 195 2.25 -2.92 12.52
C ALA A 195 1.23 -2.00 13.22
N ASP A 196 1.46 -0.70 13.14
CA ASP A 196 0.62 0.32 13.76
C ASP A 196 -0.23 1.07 12.73
N ILE A 197 0.36 1.38 11.59
CA ILE A 197 -0.28 2.06 10.47
C ILE A 197 -0.11 1.20 9.22
N VAL A 198 -1.17 1.08 8.44
CA VAL A 198 -1.13 0.41 7.13
C VAL A 198 -1.49 1.40 6.04
N THR A 199 -0.75 1.36 4.94
CA THR A 199 -1.06 2.11 3.73
C THR A 199 -1.35 1.19 2.56
N HIS A 200 -2.10 1.69 1.58
CA HIS A 200 -2.40 0.99 0.34
C HIS A 200 -2.38 1.92 -0.85
N SER A 201 -1.86 1.44 -1.96
CA SER A 201 -2.29 1.89 -3.27
C SER A 201 -3.54 1.11 -3.66
N THR A 202 -4.72 1.70 -3.44
CA THR A 202 -5.99 1.05 -3.80
C THR A 202 -6.16 0.89 -5.31
N THR A 203 -5.34 1.57 -6.10
CA THR A 203 -5.18 1.45 -7.56
C THR A 203 -4.93 0.01 -8.03
N LYS A 204 -4.36 -0.85 -7.15
CA LYS A 204 -3.88 -2.19 -7.47
C LYS A 204 -4.98 -3.23 -7.24
N TYR A 205 -4.69 -4.33 -6.58
CA TYR A 205 -5.67 -5.42 -6.36
C TYR A 205 -7.00 -4.97 -5.75
N MET A 206 -7.03 -3.92 -4.92
CA MET A 206 -8.28 -3.47 -4.31
C MET A 206 -9.30 -2.99 -5.36
N ASP A 207 -8.87 -2.12 -6.30
CA ASP A 207 -9.65 -1.77 -7.49
C ASP A 207 -9.72 -2.96 -8.45
N GLY A 208 -8.56 -3.50 -8.82
CA GLY A 208 -8.36 -4.72 -9.61
C GLY A 208 -8.76 -4.65 -11.07
N HIS A 209 -9.18 -3.49 -11.57
CA HIS A 209 -9.71 -3.30 -12.92
C HIS A 209 -9.00 -2.18 -13.69
N GLY A 210 -8.01 -1.52 -13.07
CA GLY A 210 -7.33 -0.37 -13.67
C GLY A 210 -8.26 0.82 -13.90
N SER A 211 -9.36 0.91 -13.15
CA SER A 211 -10.42 1.90 -13.36
C SER A 211 -10.23 3.18 -12.55
N GLY A 212 -9.52 3.11 -11.41
CA GLY A 212 -9.36 4.23 -10.51
C GLY A 212 -8.00 4.29 -9.82
N VAL A 213 -7.39 5.47 -9.83
CA VAL A 213 -6.22 5.73 -8.98
C VAL A 213 -6.69 6.13 -7.59
N GLY A 214 -6.09 5.53 -6.55
CA GLY A 214 -6.44 5.86 -5.17
C GLY A 214 -5.44 5.29 -4.17
N GLY A 215 -5.62 5.68 -2.92
CA GLY A 215 -4.88 5.18 -1.78
C GLY A 215 -5.74 5.13 -0.53
N CYS A 216 -5.22 4.50 0.51
CA CYS A 216 -5.87 4.43 1.81
C CYS A 216 -4.82 4.39 2.92
N ILE A 217 -5.13 5.01 4.05
CA ILE A 217 -4.38 4.89 5.30
C ILE A 217 -5.33 4.28 6.32
N VAL A 218 -4.83 3.30 7.07
CA VAL A 218 -5.56 2.66 8.17
C VAL A 218 -4.71 2.73 9.43
N ASP A 219 -5.32 3.15 10.54
CA ASP A 219 -4.71 3.15 11.86
C ASP A 219 -5.23 1.96 12.67
N SER A 220 -4.32 1.21 13.28
CA SER A 220 -4.67 0.14 14.22
C SER A 220 -5.31 0.65 15.50
N GLY A 221 -5.02 1.89 15.88
CA GLY A 221 -5.37 2.49 17.18
C GLY A 221 -4.61 1.90 18.37
N LYS A 222 -3.58 1.08 18.13
CA LYS A 222 -2.84 0.37 19.18
C LYS A 222 -1.60 1.14 19.67
N PHE A 223 -1.04 2.02 18.83
CA PHE A 223 0.14 2.80 19.22
C PHE A 223 -0.26 3.89 20.21
N ASP A 224 0.32 3.85 21.40
CA ASP A 224 0.06 4.84 22.44
C ASP A 224 0.91 6.09 22.25
N TRP A 225 0.37 7.06 21.51
CA TRP A 225 1.02 8.35 21.24
C TRP A 225 1.35 9.11 22.52
N THR A 226 0.52 8.97 23.57
CA THR A 226 0.68 9.72 24.83
C THR A 226 1.88 9.26 25.63
N LYS A 227 2.24 7.98 25.52
CA LYS A 227 3.45 7.43 26.12
C LYS A 227 4.73 8.07 25.56
N TYR A 228 4.67 8.59 24.35
CA TYR A 228 5.79 9.20 23.65
C TYR A 228 5.46 10.64 23.20
N ALA A 229 4.72 11.38 24.05
CA ALA A 229 4.21 12.71 23.72
C ALA A 229 5.30 13.69 23.25
N ASP A 230 6.49 13.64 23.84
CA ASP A 230 7.63 14.47 23.42
C ASP A 230 8.09 14.18 21.99
N LYS A 231 7.88 12.95 21.49
CA LYS A 231 8.19 12.61 20.10
C LYS A 231 7.08 13.06 19.14
N TYR A 232 5.84 13.11 19.60
CA TYR A 232 4.66 13.41 18.76
C TYR A 232 3.86 14.61 19.25
N PRO A 233 4.51 15.79 19.42
CA PRO A 233 3.82 16.99 19.89
C PRO A 233 2.63 17.37 19.02
N GLY A 234 2.69 17.16 17.68
CA GLY A 234 1.57 17.45 16.79
C GLY A 234 0.28 16.65 17.05
N LEU A 235 0.34 15.59 17.87
CA LEU A 235 -0.84 14.82 18.32
C LEU A 235 -1.16 15.06 19.80
N CYS A 236 -0.16 15.41 20.62
CA CYS A 236 -0.22 15.41 22.07
C CYS A 236 -0.11 16.79 22.71
N THR A 237 0.02 17.86 21.93
CA THR A 237 0.04 19.25 22.41
C THR A 237 -1.02 20.08 21.68
N PRO A 238 -1.38 21.27 22.20
CA PRO A 238 -2.34 22.16 21.55
C PRO A 238 -1.99 22.45 20.09
N ASP A 239 -2.96 22.30 19.19
CA ASP A 239 -2.82 22.53 17.76
C ASP A 239 -3.26 23.94 17.37
N ASP A 240 -2.36 24.70 16.74
CA ASP A 240 -2.62 26.09 16.32
C ASP A 240 -3.69 26.18 15.20
N SER A 241 -3.91 25.11 14.42
CA SER A 241 -4.90 25.08 13.35
C SER A 241 -6.33 24.93 13.83
N TYR A 242 -6.53 24.45 15.08
CA TYR A 242 -7.85 24.13 15.63
C TYR A 242 -8.02 24.63 17.09
N HIS A 243 -7.73 25.91 17.32
CA HIS A 243 -7.97 26.60 18.60
C HIS A 243 -7.37 25.88 19.81
N GLY A 244 -6.23 25.21 19.63
CA GLY A 244 -5.51 24.56 20.71
C GLY A 244 -6.06 23.20 21.13
N ILE A 245 -6.81 22.51 20.28
CA ILE A 245 -7.20 21.12 20.58
C ILE A 245 -5.97 20.21 20.68
N ILE A 246 -6.04 19.21 21.53
CA ILE A 246 -5.09 18.11 21.63
C ILE A 246 -5.77 16.87 21.05
N TYR A 247 -5.26 16.36 19.92
CA TYR A 247 -5.93 15.27 19.20
C TYR A 247 -6.07 14.00 20.03
N THR A 248 -5.04 13.63 20.80
CA THR A 248 -5.06 12.44 21.66
C THR A 248 -6.04 12.56 22.82
N GLU A 249 -6.27 13.75 23.36
CA GLU A 249 -7.27 13.98 24.41
C GLU A 249 -8.69 13.96 23.85
N LYS A 250 -8.91 14.63 22.70
CA LYS A 250 -10.26 14.79 22.13
C LYS A 250 -10.75 13.51 21.43
N PHE A 251 -9.88 12.78 20.73
CA PHE A 251 -10.24 11.63 19.88
C PHE A 251 -9.66 10.30 20.36
N GLY A 252 -8.91 10.31 21.46
CA GLY A 252 -8.20 9.13 21.96
C GLY A 252 -7.05 8.68 21.02
N THR A 253 -6.29 7.69 21.45
CA THR A 253 -5.17 7.16 20.67
C THR A 253 -5.60 6.56 19.33
N GLY A 254 -6.78 5.93 19.28
CA GLY A 254 -7.30 5.27 18.06
C GLY A 254 -7.94 6.22 17.04
N GLY A 255 -8.21 7.47 17.39
CA GLY A 255 -8.80 8.46 16.47
C GLY A 255 -7.86 9.61 16.10
N ALA A 256 -6.87 9.89 16.94
CA ALA A 256 -6.01 11.07 16.81
C ALA A 256 -5.27 11.15 15.47
N PHE A 257 -4.65 10.05 15.04
CA PHE A 257 -3.80 10.02 13.86
C PHE A 257 -4.59 10.31 12.57
N ILE A 258 -5.69 9.60 12.33
CA ILE A 258 -6.52 9.79 11.11
C ILE A 258 -7.26 11.13 11.16
N THR A 259 -7.74 11.56 12.33
CA THR A 259 -8.41 12.87 12.46
C THR A 259 -7.44 14.01 12.11
N LYS A 260 -6.22 14.00 12.64
CA LYS A 260 -5.20 14.99 12.28
C LYS A 260 -4.86 14.95 10.80
N ALA A 261 -4.62 13.76 10.23
CA ALA A 261 -4.33 13.60 8.79
C ALA A 261 -5.46 14.17 7.92
N THR A 262 -6.72 13.97 8.31
CA THR A 262 -7.89 14.51 7.59
C THR A 262 -8.04 16.02 7.80
N SER A 263 -8.00 16.48 9.03
CA SER A 263 -8.28 17.87 9.37
C SER A 263 -7.16 18.84 8.97
N GLN A 264 -5.91 18.38 8.91
CA GLN A 264 -4.76 19.19 8.45
C GLN A 264 -4.30 18.80 7.05
N LEU A 265 -3.75 17.58 6.86
CA LEU A 265 -3.09 17.24 5.61
C LEU A 265 -4.07 17.17 4.44
N MET A 266 -5.21 16.51 4.61
CA MET A 266 -6.22 16.46 3.55
C MET A 266 -6.81 17.84 3.28
N ARG A 267 -7.08 18.64 4.32
CA ARG A 267 -7.56 20.02 4.19
C ARG A 267 -6.60 20.88 3.37
N ASP A 268 -5.29 20.81 3.67
CA ASP A 268 -4.30 21.75 3.17
C ASP A 268 -3.68 21.30 1.83
N PHE A 269 -3.41 19.98 1.66
CA PHE A 269 -2.83 19.43 0.42
C PHE A 269 -3.88 18.93 -0.57
N GLY A 270 -5.08 18.57 -0.11
CA GLY A 270 -6.22 18.29 -0.98
C GLY A 270 -6.13 16.99 -1.78
N SER A 271 -5.35 15.99 -1.31
CA SER A 271 -5.19 14.71 -2.02
C SER A 271 -6.39 13.78 -1.84
N ILE A 272 -7.61 14.27 -2.06
CA ILE A 272 -8.84 13.49 -1.93
C ILE A 272 -9.06 12.60 -3.15
N GLN A 273 -9.62 11.42 -2.94
CA GLN A 273 -10.17 10.58 -3.99
C GLN A 273 -11.57 11.07 -4.38
N SER A 274 -11.92 11.06 -5.67
CA SER A 274 -13.28 11.42 -6.08
C SER A 274 -14.31 10.41 -5.57
N PRO A 275 -15.54 10.83 -5.19
CA PRO A 275 -16.58 9.90 -4.77
C PRO A 275 -16.93 8.83 -5.81
N GLN A 276 -16.82 9.16 -7.09
CA GLN A 276 -17.01 8.19 -8.17
C GLN A 276 -15.92 7.11 -8.17
N ASN A 277 -14.65 7.48 -8.00
CA ASN A 277 -13.56 6.51 -7.90
C ASN A 277 -13.69 5.68 -6.61
N ALA A 278 -14.13 6.26 -5.51
CA ALA A 278 -14.42 5.53 -4.27
C ALA A 278 -15.54 4.49 -4.48
N PHE A 279 -16.58 4.84 -5.23
CA PHE A 279 -17.64 3.89 -5.61
C PHE A 279 -17.11 2.73 -6.46
N LEU A 280 -16.29 3.00 -7.49
CA LEU A 280 -15.65 1.95 -8.30
C LEU A 280 -14.75 1.05 -7.45
N LEU A 281 -13.97 1.65 -6.54
CA LEU A 281 -13.17 0.91 -5.56
C LEU A 281 -14.05 0.00 -4.69
N ASN A 282 -15.22 0.46 -4.23
CA ASN A 282 -16.15 -0.39 -3.48
C ASN A 282 -16.56 -1.64 -4.27
N LEU A 283 -16.86 -1.49 -5.56
CA LEU A 283 -17.17 -2.65 -6.43
C LEU A 283 -15.98 -3.61 -6.55
N GLY A 284 -14.76 -3.07 -6.67
CA GLY A 284 -13.54 -3.88 -6.67
C GLY A 284 -13.36 -4.65 -5.35
N LEU A 285 -13.59 -4.01 -4.21
CA LEU A 285 -13.47 -4.64 -2.89
C LEU A 285 -14.46 -5.78 -2.67
N GLU A 286 -15.67 -5.70 -3.24
CA GLU A 286 -16.70 -6.76 -3.11
C GLU A 286 -16.24 -8.11 -3.67
N SER A 287 -15.40 -8.10 -4.71
CA SER A 287 -14.83 -9.31 -5.31
C SER A 287 -13.38 -9.60 -4.92
N LEU A 288 -12.80 -8.79 -4.05
CA LEU A 288 -11.36 -8.86 -3.74
C LEU A 288 -10.91 -10.25 -3.30
N HIS A 289 -11.65 -10.91 -2.40
CA HIS A 289 -11.28 -12.21 -1.86
C HIS A 289 -11.20 -13.30 -2.92
N VAL A 290 -12.17 -13.37 -3.85
CA VAL A 290 -12.15 -14.36 -4.95
C VAL A 290 -11.10 -14.04 -6.01
N ARG A 291 -10.86 -12.74 -6.28
CA ARG A 291 -9.80 -12.33 -7.20
C ARG A 291 -8.41 -12.62 -6.64
N MET A 292 -8.16 -12.32 -5.36
CA MET A 292 -6.87 -12.61 -4.72
C MET A 292 -6.54 -14.10 -4.76
N GLN A 293 -7.52 -14.97 -4.46
CA GLN A 293 -7.33 -16.41 -4.60
C GLN A 293 -6.86 -16.78 -6.02
N ARG A 294 -7.56 -16.31 -7.05
CA ARG A 294 -7.22 -16.62 -8.44
C ARG A 294 -5.88 -16.01 -8.85
N HIS A 295 -5.55 -14.78 -8.43
CA HIS A 295 -4.25 -14.18 -8.68
C HIS A 295 -3.10 -15.01 -8.08
N CYS A 296 -3.26 -15.48 -6.85
CA CYS A 296 -2.25 -16.31 -6.19
C CYS A 296 -2.10 -17.69 -6.86
N GLU A 297 -3.22 -18.34 -7.24
CA GLU A 297 -3.21 -19.60 -7.98
C GLU A 297 -2.47 -19.46 -9.34
N ASN A 298 -2.76 -18.39 -10.07
CA ASN A 298 -2.12 -18.12 -11.35
C ASN A 298 -0.63 -17.76 -11.18
N GLY A 299 -0.30 -16.92 -10.18
CA GLY A 299 1.08 -16.58 -9.85
C GLY A 299 1.92 -17.80 -9.51
N GLN A 300 1.38 -18.70 -8.68
CA GLN A 300 2.04 -19.95 -8.30
C GLN A 300 2.33 -20.86 -9.52
N LYS A 301 1.30 -21.13 -10.35
CA LYS A 301 1.44 -21.99 -11.54
C LYS A 301 2.42 -21.40 -12.56
N VAL A 302 2.37 -20.10 -12.80
CA VAL A 302 3.30 -19.41 -13.71
C VAL A 302 4.72 -19.43 -13.15
N ALA A 303 4.90 -19.21 -11.84
CA ALA A 303 6.21 -19.28 -11.21
C ALA A 303 6.82 -20.70 -11.29
N GLU A 304 6.02 -21.73 -11.06
CA GLU A 304 6.44 -23.15 -11.20
C GLU A 304 6.84 -23.47 -12.66
N TYR A 305 6.02 -23.06 -13.63
CA TYR A 305 6.34 -23.21 -15.05
C TYR A 305 7.68 -22.53 -15.42
N LEU A 306 7.85 -21.27 -15.00
CA LEU A 306 9.06 -20.50 -15.27
C LEU A 306 10.30 -21.13 -14.62
N SER A 307 10.16 -21.69 -13.42
CA SER A 307 11.26 -22.38 -12.72
C SER A 307 11.73 -23.64 -13.41
N GLY A 308 10.86 -24.29 -14.19
CA GLY A 308 11.20 -25.45 -15.02
C GLY A 308 11.70 -25.13 -16.44
N ASN A 309 11.70 -23.84 -16.84
CA ASN A 309 12.03 -23.44 -18.19
C ASN A 309 13.55 -23.21 -18.34
N ASP A 310 14.19 -23.89 -19.30
CA ASP A 310 15.64 -23.84 -19.52
C ASP A 310 16.19 -22.50 -20.00
N LYS A 311 15.32 -21.59 -20.50
CA LYS A 311 15.67 -20.22 -20.88
C LYS A 311 15.58 -19.24 -19.74
N VAL A 312 15.04 -19.63 -18.59
CA VAL A 312 14.95 -18.81 -17.36
C VAL A 312 16.21 -19.00 -16.52
N LEU A 313 16.75 -17.91 -16.01
CA LEU A 313 17.92 -17.90 -15.12
C LEU A 313 17.54 -18.01 -13.65
N SER A 314 16.49 -17.29 -13.24
CA SER A 314 15.96 -17.29 -11.89
C SER A 314 14.53 -16.79 -11.88
N VAL A 315 13.77 -17.24 -10.89
CA VAL A 315 12.42 -16.78 -10.59
C VAL A 315 12.40 -16.28 -9.15
N SER A 316 11.86 -15.10 -8.94
CA SER A 316 11.56 -14.54 -7.62
C SER A 316 10.04 -14.62 -7.41
N TYR A 317 9.62 -15.46 -6.51
CA TYR A 317 8.23 -15.61 -6.08
C TYR A 317 8.19 -16.32 -4.74
N CYS A 318 7.81 -15.60 -3.70
CA CYS A 318 7.89 -16.10 -2.31
C CYS A 318 6.99 -17.32 -2.02
N GLY A 319 6.05 -17.65 -2.91
CA GLY A 319 5.27 -18.90 -2.85
C GLY A 319 6.04 -20.16 -3.29
N LEU A 320 7.22 -20.03 -3.90
CA LEU A 320 8.06 -21.19 -4.28
C LEU A 320 8.87 -21.69 -3.08
N PRO A 321 8.91 -22.99 -2.78
CA PRO A 321 9.68 -23.54 -1.65
C PRO A 321 11.19 -23.22 -1.70
N GLY A 322 11.75 -22.95 -2.87
CA GLY A 322 13.16 -22.58 -3.03
C GLY A 322 13.43 -21.08 -2.97
N ASP A 323 12.41 -20.24 -2.82
CA ASP A 323 12.59 -18.80 -2.70
C ASP A 323 13.15 -18.44 -1.32
N LYS A 324 14.05 -17.45 -1.29
CA LYS A 324 14.70 -16.97 -0.06
C LYS A 324 13.72 -16.56 1.03
N TYR A 325 12.59 -15.97 0.65
CA TYR A 325 11.58 -15.43 1.54
C TYR A 325 10.39 -16.37 1.76
N HIS A 326 10.46 -17.61 1.28
CA HIS A 326 9.37 -18.57 1.42
C HIS A 326 8.93 -18.79 2.87
N HIS A 327 9.88 -18.90 3.80
CA HIS A 327 9.61 -19.05 5.22
C HIS A 327 8.84 -17.88 5.84
N LEU A 328 9.08 -16.63 5.35
CA LEU A 328 8.30 -15.45 5.76
C LEU A 328 6.92 -15.44 5.10
N ALA A 329 6.83 -15.91 3.84
CA ALA A 329 5.55 -16.07 3.17
C ALA A 329 4.65 -17.10 3.87
N GLU A 330 5.19 -18.25 4.27
CA GLU A 330 4.44 -19.24 5.09
C GLU A 330 3.94 -18.64 6.40
N LYS A 331 4.72 -17.76 7.03
CA LYS A 331 4.36 -17.10 8.28
C LYS A 331 3.31 -16.02 8.11
N TYR A 332 3.53 -15.08 7.19
CA TYR A 332 2.74 -13.83 7.09
C TYR A 332 1.63 -13.87 6.04
N LEU A 333 1.69 -14.82 5.08
CA LEU A 333 0.82 -14.88 3.90
C LEU A 333 0.09 -16.23 3.80
N PRO A 334 -0.67 -16.63 4.82
CA PRO A 334 -1.26 -17.99 4.90
C PRO A 334 -2.29 -18.29 3.78
N ASN A 335 -2.84 -17.24 3.14
CA ASN A 335 -3.84 -17.38 2.08
C ASN A 335 -3.26 -17.24 0.67
N GLY A 336 -1.93 -17.18 0.54
CA GLY A 336 -1.21 -17.00 -0.72
C GLY A 336 -0.45 -15.68 -0.78
N SER A 337 0.50 -15.59 -1.71
CA SER A 337 1.41 -14.44 -1.83
C SER A 337 0.77 -13.27 -2.61
N CYS A 338 0.83 -13.35 -3.92
CA CYS A 338 0.24 -12.40 -4.87
C CYS A 338 0.25 -12.99 -6.29
N GLY A 339 -0.24 -12.26 -7.28
CA GLY A 339 -0.18 -12.66 -8.69
C GLY A 339 1.07 -12.17 -9.44
N VAL A 340 2.00 -11.49 -8.77
CA VAL A 340 3.19 -10.94 -9.42
C VAL A 340 4.34 -11.92 -9.32
N VAL A 341 4.99 -12.20 -10.46
CA VAL A 341 6.19 -13.04 -10.58
C VAL A 341 7.27 -12.19 -11.24
N SER A 342 8.47 -12.17 -10.69
CA SER A 342 9.64 -11.58 -11.32
C SER A 342 10.61 -12.67 -11.74
N PHE A 343 11.12 -12.60 -12.97
CA PHE A 343 12.06 -13.61 -13.47
C PHE A 343 13.11 -13.01 -14.38
N ARG A 344 14.26 -13.66 -14.43
CA ARG A 344 15.38 -13.31 -15.32
C ARG A 344 15.51 -14.35 -16.42
N ILE A 345 15.89 -13.92 -17.62
CA ILE A 345 16.02 -14.82 -18.77
C ILE A 345 17.43 -14.79 -19.38
N LYS A 346 17.82 -15.92 -20.00
CA LYS A 346 19.05 -16.01 -20.76
C LYS A 346 18.99 -15.13 -22.02
N GLY A 347 20.10 -14.52 -22.38
CA GLY A 347 20.18 -13.62 -23.54
C GLY A 347 20.03 -12.13 -23.23
N GLY A 348 19.94 -11.77 -21.95
CA GLY A 348 19.99 -10.39 -21.50
C GLY A 348 18.79 -9.52 -21.95
N ARG A 349 19.00 -8.20 -21.97
CA ARG A 349 17.99 -7.19 -22.34
C ARG A 349 17.28 -7.49 -23.67
N ALA A 350 18.05 -7.84 -24.72
CA ALA A 350 17.48 -8.08 -26.05
C ALA A 350 16.51 -9.27 -26.06
N ALA A 351 16.82 -10.33 -25.30
CA ALA A 351 15.94 -11.50 -25.19
C ALA A 351 14.67 -11.13 -24.39
N ALA A 352 14.78 -10.34 -23.31
CA ALA A 352 13.64 -9.86 -22.54
C ALA A 352 12.68 -9.02 -23.38
N GLU A 353 13.19 -8.07 -24.15
CA GLU A 353 12.38 -7.25 -25.06
C GLU A 353 11.73 -8.10 -26.16
N LYS A 354 12.45 -9.09 -26.71
CA LYS A 354 11.93 -9.99 -27.73
C LYS A 354 10.84 -10.91 -27.17
N LEU A 355 11.01 -11.46 -25.96
CA LEU A 355 9.99 -12.25 -25.28
C LEU A 355 8.70 -11.44 -25.14
N MET A 356 8.79 -10.27 -24.52
CA MET A 356 7.62 -9.41 -24.24
C MET A 356 6.89 -9.00 -25.53
N LYS A 357 7.63 -8.68 -26.60
CA LYS A 357 7.03 -8.34 -27.91
C LYS A 357 6.23 -9.50 -28.52
N ASN A 358 6.52 -10.74 -28.14
CA ASN A 358 5.84 -11.92 -28.68
C ASN A 358 4.67 -12.40 -27.83
N LEU A 359 4.46 -11.84 -26.63
CA LEU A 359 3.27 -12.12 -25.82
C LEU A 359 2.00 -11.64 -26.55
N LYS A 360 0.91 -12.39 -26.40
CA LYS A 360 -0.38 -12.14 -27.05
C LYS A 360 -1.50 -11.88 -26.05
N VAL A 361 -1.40 -12.47 -24.87
CA VAL A 361 -2.36 -12.29 -23.76
C VAL A 361 -1.87 -11.20 -22.83
N ALA A 362 -0.62 -11.30 -22.36
CA ALA A 362 -0.05 -10.30 -21.48
C ALA A 362 0.28 -8.99 -22.23
N SER A 363 -0.29 -7.87 -21.77
CA SER A 363 0.02 -6.54 -22.30
C SER A 363 1.26 -5.93 -21.65
N ILE A 364 1.97 -5.07 -22.40
CA ILE A 364 3.12 -4.32 -21.87
C ILE A 364 2.61 -3.03 -21.23
N GLU A 365 2.70 -2.96 -19.90
CA GLU A 365 2.17 -1.83 -19.13
C GLU A 365 3.00 -1.55 -17.88
N THR A 366 2.95 -0.29 -17.42
CA THR A 366 3.51 0.06 -16.11
C THR A 366 2.62 -0.39 -14.95
N HIS A 367 1.34 -0.68 -15.24
CA HIS A 367 0.38 -1.18 -14.27
C HIS A 367 0.76 -2.58 -13.75
N VAL A 368 0.11 -3.00 -12.67
CA VAL A 368 0.33 -4.28 -11.98
C VAL A 368 -0.90 -4.59 -11.12
N ALA A 369 -1.15 -5.86 -10.86
CA ALA A 369 -2.25 -6.27 -9.97
C ALA A 369 -3.64 -5.89 -10.52
N ASP A 370 -3.84 -6.16 -11.80
CA ASP A 370 -5.09 -5.99 -12.55
C ASP A 370 -5.72 -7.36 -12.85
N ALA A 371 -7.01 -7.39 -13.10
CA ALA A 371 -7.70 -8.60 -13.55
C ALA A 371 -7.14 -9.15 -14.86
N ARG A 372 -6.51 -8.32 -15.67
CA ARG A 372 -5.81 -8.68 -16.91
C ARG A 372 -4.33 -8.82 -16.65
N THR A 373 -3.74 -9.84 -17.28
CA THR A 373 -2.29 -10.08 -17.20
C THR A 373 -1.52 -9.00 -17.94
N CYS A 374 -0.51 -8.46 -17.28
CA CYS A 374 0.41 -7.49 -17.87
C CYS A 374 1.87 -7.79 -17.48
N CYS A 375 2.79 -7.23 -18.24
CA CYS A 375 4.22 -7.37 -18.00
C CYS A 375 4.97 -6.05 -18.14
N LEU A 376 6.11 -5.97 -17.49
CA LEU A 376 7.01 -4.83 -17.53
C LEU A 376 8.46 -5.32 -17.59
N HIS A 377 9.26 -4.66 -18.42
CA HIS A 377 10.71 -4.76 -18.39
C HIS A 377 11.28 -3.50 -17.72
N PRO A 378 11.64 -3.55 -16.42
CA PRO A 378 12.04 -2.36 -15.67
C PRO A 378 13.21 -1.61 -16.31
N ALA A 379 14.22 -2.32 -16.82
CA ALA A 379 15.41 -1.74 -17.42
C ALA A 379 15.13 -0.89 -18.68
N SER A 380 14.10 -1.22 -19.48
CA SER A 380 13.71 -0.45 -20.67
C SER A 380 12.60 0.55 -20.40
N ALA A 381 11.99 0.54 -19.22
CA ALA A 381 10.84 1.39 -18.87
C ALA A 381 11.13 2.26 -17.62
N THR A 382 10.82 1.77 -16.44
CA THR A 382 10.85 2.55 -15.19
C THR A 382 12.24 2.96 -14.73
N HIS A 383 13.30 2.27 -15.15
CA HIS A 383 14.69 2.52 -14.80
C HIS A 383 15.55 2.86 -16.03
N ARG A 384 14.92 3.36 -17.09
CA ARG A 384 15.58 3.62 -18.38
C ARG A 384 16.74 4.62 -18.31
N GLN A 385 16.77 5.47 -17.29
CA GLN A 385 17.85 6.45 -17.10
C GLN A 385 19.14 5.83 -16.57
N MET A 386 19.08 4.60 -16.02
CA MET A 386 20.22 3.89 -15.44
C MET A 386 20.97 3.09 -16.50
N ASN A 387 22.28 3.05 -16.42
CA ASN A 387 23.10 2.09 -17.15
C ASN A 387 23.01 0.70 -16.49
N ASP A 388 23.60 -0.32 -17.12
CA ASP A 388 23.47 -1.70 -16.64
C ASP A 388 24.18 -1.94 -15.30
N GLU A 389 25.25 -1.22 -14.99
CA GLU A 389 25.95 -1.30 -13.70
C GLU A 389 25.11 -0.67 -12.57
N GLU A 390 24.51 0.49 -12.84
CA GLU A 390 23.58 1.16 -11.92
C GLU A 390 22.31 0.33 -11.68
N LEU A 391 21.78 -0.32 -12.72
CA LEU A 391 20.65 -1.24 -12.61
C LEU A 391 20.96 -2.40 -11.67
N VAL A 392 22.09 -3.07 -11.87
CA VAL A 392 22.53 -4.21 -11.02
C VAL A 392 22.74 -3.75 -9.56
N ALA A 393 23.35 -2.59 -9.35
CA ALA A 393 23.53 -2.02 -8.04
C ALA A 393 22.20 -1.68 -7.34
N ALA A 394 21.16 -1.35 -8.12
CA ALA A 394 19.79 -1.13 -7.63
C ALA A 394 18.98 -2.43 -7.48
N GLY A 395 19.56 -3.62 -7.74
CA GLY A 395 18.87 -4.90 -7.69
C GLY A 395 17.91 -5.15 -8.87
N VAL A 396 17.99 -4.32 -9.91
CA VAL A 396 17.18 -4.44 -11.13
C VAL A 396 18.09 -4.91 -12.25
N TYR A 397 17.97 -6.16 -12.65
CA TYR A 397 18.83 -6.72 -13.70
C TYR A 397 18.34 -6.34 -15.11
N PRO A 398 19.26 -6.15 -16.10
CA PRO A 398 18.89 -5.82 -17.47
C PRO A 398 18.01 -6.86 -18.18
N ASP A 399 17.97 -8.08 -17.68
CA ASP A 399 17.20 -9.23 -18.18
C ASP A 399 15.94 -9.55 -17.32
N LEU A 400 15.61 -8.68 -16.36
CA LEU A 400 14.50 -8.88 -15.45
C LEU A 400 13.17 -8.52 -16.10
N ILE A 401 12.21 -9.42 -16.02
CA ILE A 401 10.81 -9.21 -16.41
C ILE A 401 9.94 -9.33 -15.16
N ARG A 402 9.07 -8.35 -14.91
CA ARG A 402 7.98 -8.43 -13.93
C ARG A 402 6.71 -8.83 -14.69
N TYR A 403 6.13 -9.97 -14.34
CA TYR A 403 4.91 -10.50 -14.91
C TYR A 403 3.80 -10.49 -13.84
N SER A 404 2.73 -9.77 -14.09
CA SER A 404 1.59 -9.66 -13.19
C SER A 404 0.45 -10.49 -13.74
N CYS A 405 0.26 -11.68 -13.17
CA CYS A 405 -0.82 -12.59 -13.55
C CYS A 405 -2.18 -11.99 -13.18
N GLY A 406 -3.05 -11.88 -14.16
CA GLY A 406 -4.46 -11.57 -13.97
C GLY A 406 -5.26 -12.77 -13.48
N ILE A 407 -6.56 -12.74 -13.76
CA ILE A 407 -7.51 -13.80 -13.34
C ILE A 407 -7.93 -14.70 -14.53
N GLU A 408 -7.23 -14.64 -15.66
CA GLU A 408 -7.43 -15.49 -16.81
C GLU A 408 -7.17 -16.96 -16.44
N ASN A 409 -7.39 -17.88 -17.36
CA ASN A 409 -7.00 -19.28 -17.19
C ASN A 409 -5.46 -19.39 -17.16
N ALA A 410 -4.90 -20.05 -16.15
CA ALA A 410 -3.45 -20.21 -15.99
C ALA A 410 -2.79 -20.94 -17.16
N ASP A 411 -3.47 -21.91 -17.75
CA ASP A 411 -2.93 -22.69 -18.89
C ASP A 411 -2.80 -21.81 -20.13
N ASP A 412 -3.70 -20.84 -20.33
CA ASP A 412 -3.59 -19.87 -21.42
C ASP A 412 -2.42 -18.91 -21.21
N LEU A 413 -2.17 -18.48 -19.95
CA LEU A 413 -1.00 -17.66 -19.60
C LEU A 413 0.31 -18.40 -19.83
N ILE A 414 0.37 -19.67 -19.44
CA ILE A 414 1.53 -20.54 -19.66
C ILE A 414 1.74 -20.79 -21.16
N ALA A 415 0.68 -21.06 -21.92
CA ALA A 415 0.77 -21.23 -23.36
C ALA A 415 1.25 -19.94 -24.07
N ASP A 416 0.82 -18.77 -23.60
CA ASP A 416 1.30 -17.47 -24.12
C ASP A 416 2.80 -17.27 -23.85
N LEU A 417 3.26 -17.57 -22.64
CA LEU A 417 4.68 -17.54 -22.30
C LEU A 417 5.46 -18.55 -23.15
N GLN A 418 5.00 -19.78 -23.27
CA GLN A 418 5.68 -20.85 -24.05
C GLN A 418 5.86 -20.42 -25.50
N GLN A 419 4.80 -19.97 -26.20
CA GLN A 419 4.90 -19.55 -27.60
C GLN A 419 5.79 -18.30 -27.77
N ALA A 420 5.95 -17.46 -26.75
CA ALA A 420 6.88 -16.34 -26.76
C ALA A 420 8.33 -16.80 -26.52
N PHE A 421 8.56 -17.74 -25.61
CA PHE A 421 9.86 -18.39 -25.42
C PHE A 421 10.34 -19.15 -26.64
N ASP A 422 9.47 -19.79 -27.40
CA ASP A 422 9.84 -20.55 -28.63
C ASP A 422 10.43 -19.64 -29.73
N LYS A 423 10.23 -18.32 -29.59
CA LYS A 423 10.70 -17.34 -30.59
C LYS A 423 11.98 -16.59 -30.19
N ILE A 424 12.55 -16.86 -29.02
CA ILE A 424 13.78 -16.22 -28.51
C ILE A 424 14.95 -17.19 -28.43
#